data_c1536d24442b0a15a9a8bc162d3936dc
#
_entry.id   c1536d24442b0a15a9a8bc162d3936dc
#
_cell.length_a   1.000
_cell.length_b   1.000
_cell.length_c   1.000
_cell.angle_alpha   90.00
_cell.angle_beta   90.00
_cell.angle_gamma   90.00
#
_symmetry.space_group_name_H-M   'P 1'
#
loop_
_entity.id
_entity.type
_entity.pdbx_description
1 polymer ?
#
loop_
_entity_poly.entity_id
_entity_poly.type
_entity_poly.pdbx_seq_one_letter_code
_entity_poly.pdbx_strand_id
1 'polypeptide(L)'
;MRKIRIYFKSALLAFMIISLALTWSPVVWSHGEGTTIVPKSLNVKSGSELEVTVNGLLGTKTATFHLTGMSGKYELGKFPISSDDFTQVLKIPVELPPGSYRLTVEGGGKSAKVVINIY
;
A
#
# COMPACT_ATOMS: atom_id res chain seq x y z
N MET A 1 6.01 -32.02 -29.08
CA MET A 1 6.39 -31.98 -28.73
C MET A 1 6.16 -31.81 -28.24
N ARG A 2 6.17 -31.68 -28.20
CA ARG A 2 6.37 -31.60 -27.77
C ARG A 2 6.34 -31.37 -26.97
N LYS A 3 6.28 -31.48 -26.80
CA LYS A 3 6.45 -31.18 -26.03
C LYS A 3 6.87 -30.47 -25.51
N ILE A 4 7.39 -30.47 -25.62
CA ILE A 4 7.68 -29.61 -25.32
C ILE A 4 7.26 -28.70 -25.30
N ARG A 5 7.08 -28.88 -25.67
CA ARG A 5 6.67 -28.04 -25.62
C ARG A 5 5.93 -27.76 -24.97
N ILE A 6 5.77 -28.42 -24.87
CA ILE A 6 5.20 -28.00 -23.99
C ILE A 6 5.54 -27.81 -22.79
N TYR A 7 6.32 -28.24 -22.70
CA TYR A 7 6.67 -27.87 -21.58
C TYR A 7 7.16 -26.79 -21.41
N PHE A 8 7.77 -27.01 -21.89
CA PHE A 8 8.09 -25.70 -21.98
C PHE A 8 6.95 -24.82 -22.14
N LYS A 9 6.12 -25.25 -22.86
CA LYS A 9 4.97 -24.50 -23.04
C LYS A 9 4.23 -24.33 -21.75
N SER A 10 4.19 -25.31 -20.92
CA SER A 10 3.53 -25.14 -19.65
C SER A 10 4.33 -24.24 -18.74
N ALA A 11 5.63 -24.26 -18.84
CA ALA A 11 6.42 -23.36 -18.04
C ALA A 11 6.14 -21.92 -18.44
N LEU A 12 6.03 -21.70 -19.72
CA LEU A 12 5.74 -20.38 -20.18
C LEU A 12 4.37 -19.92 -19.75
N LEU A 13 3.42 -20.80 -19.79
CA LEU A 13 2.09 -20.47 -19.38
C LEU A 13 2.04 -20.13 -17.91
N ALA A 14 2.72 -20.89 -17.09
CA ALA A 14 2.75 -20.62 -15.67
C ALA A 14 3.37 -19.25 -15.43
N PHE A 15 4.39 -18.93 -16.19
CA PHE A 15 5.01 -17.65 -16.03
C PHE A 15 4.06 -16.53 -16.38
N MET A 16 3.29 -16.70 -17.40
CA MET A 16 2.33 -15.68 -17.79
C MET A 16 1.26 -15.49 -16.75
N ILE A 17 0.85 -16.56 -16.12
CA ILE A 17 -0.14 -16.45 -15.07
C ILE A 17 0.41 -15.66 -13.91
N ILE A 18 1.66 -15.88 -13.58
CA ILE A 18 2.29 -15.14 -12.53
C ILE A 18 2.36 -13.67 -12.88
N SER A 19 2.71 -13.37 -14.10
CA SER A 19 2.75 -11.99 -14.54
C SER A 19 1.40 -11.34 -14.42
N LEU A 20 0.39 -12.05 -14.80
CA LEU A 20 -0.95 -11.52 -14.73
C LEU A 20 -1.34 -11.24 -13.28
N ALA A 21 -0.98 -12.13 -12.40
CA ALA A 21 -1.28 -11.92 -11.00
C ALA A 21 -0.60 -10.66 -10.50
N LEU A 22 0.59 -10.38 -10.99
CA LEU A 22 1.28 -9.18 -10.57
C LEU A 22 0.56 -7.92 -11.00
N THR A 23 -0.14 -7.97 -12.10
CA THR A 23 -0.88 -6.79 -12.54
C THR A 23 -2.02 -6.46 -11.60
N TRP A 24 -2.40 -7.38 -10.76
CA TRP A 24 -3.45 -7.12 -9.79
C TRP A 24 -2.93 -6.55 -8.50
N SER A 25 -1.62 -6.44 -8.38
CA SER A 25 -1.05 -5.88 -7.17
C SER A 25 -1.46 -4.43 -7.03
N PRO A 26 -1.65 -3.96 -5.80
CA PRO A 26 -1.93 -2.56 -5.60
C PRO A 26 -0.82 -1.72 -6.17
N VAL A 27 -1.20 -0.55 -6.66
CA VAL A 27 -0.19 0.38 -7.14
C VAL A 27 0.49 0.98 -5.92
N VAL A 28 1.72 0.60 -5.71
CA VAL A 28 2.49 1.05 -4.57
C VAL A 28 3.58 1.98 -5.08
N TRP A 29 3.63 3.16 -4.50
CA TRP A 29 4.62 4.15 -4.89
C TRP A 29 5.69 4.21 -3.84
N SER A 30 6.91 3.98 -4.27
CA SER A 30 8.05 3.97 -3.39
C SER A 30 8.94 5.14 -3.73
N HIS A 31 9.41 5.84 -2.71
CA HIS A 31 10.27 7.00 -2.91
C HIS A 31 11.65 6.68 -2.39
N GLY A 32 12.59 6.42 -3.31
CA GLY A 32 13.96 6.12 -2.93
C GLY A 32 13.98 4.91 -2.03
N GLU A 33 14.93 4.70 -1.38
CA GLU A 33 15.27 3.73 -0.34
C GLU A 33 14.33 2.56 -0.08
N GLY A 34 13.42 2.27 -0.97
CA GLY A 34 12.61 1.08 -0.84
C GLY A 34 11.51 1.11 0.22
N THR A 35 11.14 2.30 0.68
CA THR A 35 10.02 2.39 1.60
C THR A 35 8.72 2.12 0.86
N THR A 36 7.90 1.23 1.40
CA THR A 36 6.64 0.86 0.76
C THR A 36 5.52 0.83 1.77
N ILE A 37 4.30 1.05 1.28
CA ILE A 37 3.09 0.95 2.08
C ILE A 37 2.07 0.14 1.30
N VAL A 38 1.53 -0.90 1.95
CA VAL A 38 0.58 -1.80 1.30
C VAL A 38 -0.66 -1.89 2.18
N PRO A 39 -1.79 -1.32 1.74
CA PRO A 39 -3.02 -1.45 2.49
C PRO A 39 -3.65 -2.81 2.24
N LYS A 40 -4.39 -3.29 3.22
CA LYS A 40 -5.06 -4.57 3.09
C LYS A 40 -6.14 -4.52 2.02
N SER A 41 -6.71 -3.34 1.80
CA SER A 41 -7.71 -3.14 0.76
C SER A 41 -7.53 -1.77 0.16
N LEU A 42 -7.81 -1.66 -1.13
CA LEU A 42 -7.78 -0.38 -1.82
C LEU A 42 -9.12 0.33 -1.78
N ASN A 43 -10.16 -0.37 -1.38
CA ASN A 43 -11.50 0.21 -1.24
C ASN A 43 -11.88 0.17 0.22
N VAL A 44 -12.10 1.33 0.81
CA VAL A 44 -12.30 1.45 2.24
C VAL A 44 -13.52 2.30 2.49
N LYS A 45 -14.38 1.84 3.39
CA LYS A 45 -15.56 2.59 3.75
C LYS A 45 -15.18 3.67 4.76
N SER A 46 -15.76 4.85 4.59
CA SER A 46 -15.53 5.92 5.55
C SER A 46 -15.99 5.47 6.93
N GLY A 47 -15.25 5.84 7.93
CA GLY A 47 -15.55 5.45 9.31
C GLY A 47 -15.07 4.07 9.69
N SER A 48 -14.50 3.31 8.77
CA SER A 48 -14.00 1.98 9.08
C SER A 48 -12.52 2.03 9.41
N GLU A 49 -11.94 0.86 9.64
CA GLU A 49 -10.52 0.74 9.91
C GLU A 49 -9.82 0.15 8.70
N LEU A 50 -8.58 0.56 8.50
CA LEU A 50 -7.76 0.05 7.41
C LEU A 50 -6.43 -0.41 7.97
N GLU A 51 -6.11 -1.66 7.72
CA GLU A 51 -4.83 -2.20 8.13
C GLU A 51 -3.82 -1.99 7.00
N VAL A 52 -2.65 -1.45 7.33
CA VAL A 52 -1.61 -1.22 6.34
C VAL A 52 -0.31 -1.83 6.83
N THR A 53 0.48 -2.31 5.88
CA THR A 53 1.80 -2.84 6.15
C THR A 53 2.82 -1.88 5.56
N VAL A 54 3.79 -1.50 6.37
CA VAL A 54 4.82 -0.54 5.97
C VAL A 54 6.17 -1.22 6.10
N ASN A 55 6.98 -1.08 5.07
CA ASN A 55 8.31 -1.65 5.05
C ASN A 55 9.33 -0.56 4.73
N GLY A 56 10.48 -0.65 5.36
CA GLY A 56 11.60 0.17 4.96
C GLY A 56 11.71 1.55 5.60
N LEU A 57 11.06 1.77 6.73
CA LEU A 57 11.24 3.01 7.48
C LEU A 57 12.41 2.84 8.44
N LEU A 58 13.58 2.71 7.87
CA LEU A 58 14.78 2.39 8.64
C LEU A 58 15.17 3.53 9.57
N GLY A 59 15.48 3.19 10.80
CA GLY A 59 15.97 4.17 11.75
C GLY A 59 14.93 5.14 12.26
N THR A 60 13.67 4.91 11.94
CA THR A 60 12.59 5.81 12.32
C THR A 60 11.96 5.31 13.61
N LYS A 61 11.62 6.24 14.49
CA LYS A 61 10.96 5.88 15.74
C LYS A 61 9.46 6.12 15.70
N THR A 62 9.02 6.94 14.77
CA THR A 62 7.62 7.34 14.68
C THR A 62 7.21 7.41 13.23
N ALA A 63 6.01 6.94 12.93
CA ALA A 63 5.46 7.02 11.58
C ALA A 63 4.19 7.86 11.63
N THR A 64 4.07 8.79 10.69
CA THR A 64 2.90 9.66 10.57
C THR A 64 2.14 9.26 9.31
N PHE A 65 0.83 9.09 9.45
CA PHE A 65 -0.03 8.73 8.33
C PHE A 65 -1.00 9.86 8.03
N HIS A 66 -1.22 10.12 6.76
CA HIS A 66 -2.25 11.09 6.38
C HIS A 66 -2.85 10.73 5.04
N LEU A 67 -4.03 11.27 4.80
CA LEU A 67 -4.75 11.12 3.53
C LEU A 67 -4.81 12.47 2.85
N THR A 68 -4.58 12.50 1.55
CA THR A 68 -4.70 13.71 0.76
C THR A 68 -5.68 13.46 -0.36
N GLY A 69 -6.69 14.31 -0.47
CA GLY A 69 -7.69 14.20 -1.52
C GLY A 69 -8.05 15.58 -2.02
N MET A 70 -9.09 15.65 -2.86
CA MET A 70 -9.48 16.93 -3.43
C MET A 70 -9.99 17.90 -2.38
N SER A 71 -10.55 17.37 -1.31
CA SER A 71 -11.10 18.23 -0.26
C SER A 71 -10.09 18.62 0.79
N GLY A 72 -8.86 18.10 0.70
CA GLY A 72 -7.83 18.50 1.64
C GLY A 72 -7.01 17.38 2.17
N LYS A 73 -6.29 17.66 3.23
CA LYS A 73 -5.39 16.73 3.87
C LYS A 73 -5.95 16.36 5.24
N TYR A 74 -5.96 15.07 5.53
CA TYR A 74 -6.49 14.56 6.79
C TYR A 74 -5.42 13.75 7.49
N GLU A 75 -5.11 14.11 8.71
CA GLU A 75 -4.12 13.41 9.50
C GLU A 75 -4.75 12.18 10.14
N LEU A 76 -4.14 11.02 9.95
CA LEU A 76 -4.67 9.79 10.52
C LEU A 76 -3.99 9.43 11.84
N GLY A 77 -2.81 9.99 12.09
CA GLY A 77 -2.18 9.77 13.36
C GLY A 77 -0.69 9.59 13.24
N LYS A 78 -0.05 9.62 14.40
CA LYS A 78 1.38 9.41 14.54
C LYS A 78 1.57 8.26 15.49
N PHE A 79 2.30 7.24 15.08
CA PHE A 79 2.42 6.01 15.84
C PHE A 79 3.87 5.67 16.10
N PRO A 80 4.18 5.24 17.32
CA PRO A 80 5.53 4.76 17.59
C PRO A 80 5.76 3.44 16.89
N ILE A 81 6.95 3.25 16.38
CA ILE A 81 7.30 2.00 15.71
C ILE A 81 8.60 1.49 16.31
N SER A 82 8.70 0.16 16.35
CA SER A 82 9.86 -0.49 16.94
C SER A 82 10.66 -1.30 15.95
N SER A 83 10.21 -1.38 14.70
CA SER A 83 10.96 -2.11 13.68
C SER A 83 10.75 -1.43 12.35
N ASP A 84 11.62 -1.77 11.40
CA ASP A 84 11.57 -1.17 10.07
C ASP A 84 10.33 -1.59 9.29
N ASP A 85 9.81 -2.76 9.60
CA ASP A 85 8.62 -3.29 8.95
C ASP A 85 7.56 -3.48 10.01
N PHE A 86 6.36 -2.97 9.75
CA PHE A 86 5.30 -3.06 10.76
C PHE A 86 3.94 -2.98 10.09
N THR A 87 2.93 -3.34 10.86
CA THR A 87 1.54 -3.26 10.45
C THR A 87 0.83 -2.33 11.40
N GLN A 88 0.01 -1.44 10.85
CA GLN A 88 -0.71 -0.46 11.64
C GLN A 88 -2.16 -0.41 11.20
N VAL A 89 -3.07 -0.33 12.16
CA VAL A 89 -4.48 -0.14 11.88
C VAL A 89 -4.79 1.34 11.96
N LEU A 90 -5.37 1.87 10.89
CA LEU A 90 -5.70 3.28 10.78
C LEU A 90 -7.21 3.44 10.84
N LYS A 91 -7.66 4.45 11.55
CA LYS A 91 -9.09 4.77 11.59
C LYS A 91 -9.40 5.81 10.53
N ILE A 92 -10.29 5.46 9.62
CA ILE A 92 -10.67 6.36 8.55
C ILE A 92 -11.80 7.25 9.07
N PRO A 93 -11.65 8.57 9.00
CA PRO A 93 -12.68 9.47 9.52
C PRO A 93 -14.03 9.25 8.86
N VAL A 94 -15.10 9.38 9.64
CA VAL A 94 -16.44 9.14 9.11
C VAL A 94 -16.89 10.27 8.20
N GLU A 95 -16.31 11.45 8.36
CA GLU A 95 -16.75 12.61 7.60
C GLU A 95 -16.05 12.76 6.26
N LEU A 96 -15.20 11.79 5.87
CA LEU A 96 -14.51 11.90 4.60
C LEU A 96 -15.47 11.73 3.44
N PRO A 97 -15.47 12.67 2.49
CA PRO A 97 -16.28 12.50 1.28
C PRO A 97 -15.76 11.31 0.46
N PRO A 98 -16.65 10.62 -0.24
CA PRO A 98 -16.19 9.53 -1.11
C PRO A 98 -15.27 10.04 -2.19
N GLY A 99 -14.32 9.22 -2.58
CA GLY A 99 -13.39 9.59 -3.64
C GLY A 99 -12.05 8.93 -3.47
N SER A 100 -11.13 9.31 -4.34
CA SER A 100 -9.77 8.80 -4.31
C SER A 100 -8.91 9.64 -3.40
N TYR A 101 -8.12 8.98 -2.57
CA TYR A 101 -7.22 9.65 -1.64
C TYR A 101 -5.86 9.02 -1.73
N ARG A 102 -4.85 9.83 -1.49
CA ARG A 102 -3.48 9.35 -1.42
C ARG A 102 -3.14 9.12 0.04
N LEU A 103 -2.88 7.87 0.39
CA LEU A 103 -2.46 7.52 1.74
C LEU A 103 -0.94 7.59 1.78
N THR A 104 -0.42 8.39 2.70
CA THR A 104 1.00 8.61 2.82
C THR A 104 1.46 8.26 4.22
N VAL A 105 2.61 7.59 4.31
CA VAL A 105 3.29 7.37 5.57
C VAL A 105 4.64 8.07 5.48
N GLU A 106 5.02 8.74 6.57
CA GLU A 106 6.27 9.47 6.63
C GLU A 106 6.99 9.15 7.93
N GLY A 107 8.30 9.12 7.86
CA GLY A 107 9.10 8.95 9.05
C GLY A 107 10.57 8.99 8.69
N GLY A 108 11.36 9.73 9.52
CA GLY A 108 12.80 9.75 9.34
C GLY A 108 13.27 10.21 7.99
N GLY A 109 12.54 11.10 7.35
CA GLY A 109 12.91 11.58 6.02
C GLY A 109 12.52 10.65 4.90
N LYS A 110 11.87 9.55 5.19
CA LYS A 110 11.40 8.60 4.19
C LYS A 110 9.89 8.64 4.11
N SER A 111 9.35 8.28 2.94
CA SER A 111 7.91 8.27 2.77
C SER A 111 7.50 7.26 1.73
N ALA A 112 6.25 6.85 1.78
CA ALA A 112 5.64 6.00 0.78
C ALA A 112 4.19 6.41 0.62
N LYS A 113 3.63 6.16 -0.57
CA LYS A 113 2.28 6.58 -0.90
C LYS A 113 1.55 5.48 -1.63
N VAL A 114 0.25 5.46 -1.46
CA VAL A 114 -0.61 4.55 -2.22
C VAL A 114 -1.97 5.23 -2.35
N VAL A 115 -2.64 4.99 -3.46
CA VAL A 115 -3.97 5.56 -3.70
C VAL A 115 -5.01 4.56 -3.25
N ILE A 116 -5.94 5.03 -2.42
CA ILE A 116 -7.08 4.22 -1.98
C ILE A 116 -8.36 4.95 -2.35
N ASN A 117 -9.44 4.19 -2.36
CA ASN A 117 -10.74 4.71 -2.69
C ASN A 117 -11.63 4.64 -1.45
N ILE A 118 -12.22 5.77 -1.07
CA ILE A 118 -13.12 5.85 0.07
C ILE A 118 -14.56 5.89 -0.44
N TYR A 119 -15.42 5.11 0.18
CA TYR A 119 -16.83 5.11 -0.22
C TYR A 119 -17.77 5.13 0.97
#